data_0782b4bc78ab3f0aef40f175db2aa50f
#
_entry.id   0782b4bc78ab3f0aef40f175db2aa50f
#
_cell.length_a   1.000
_cell.length_b   1.000
_cell.length_c   1.000
_cell.angle_alpha   90.00
_cell.angle_beta   90.00
_cell.angle_gamma   90.00
#
_symmetry.space_group_name_H-M   'P 1'
#
loop_
_entity.id
_entity.type
_entity.pdbx_description
1 polymer ?
#
loop_
_entity_poly.entity_id
_entity_poly.type
_entity_poly.pdbx_seq_one_letter_code
_entity_poly.pdbx_strand_id
1 'polypeptide(L)'
;MNESILDGKRILTVDDEPEILELLEEEILIACPNCKVDKATTYKRAVILLESTIYDIVVLDIMGVRGFDLLNLAVSRNFRVAMLTAHALNPQALKKAFEMKARTYLPKEKLGEVVPFLEDVMKYEYLPGWKRLFEKLKGFFDSRFESDWDKKTGLNWREWGKVCL
;
A
#
# COMPACT_ATOMS: atom_id res chain seq x y z
N MET A 1 -2.55 -27.37 -3.44
CA MET A 1 -1.81 -26.24 -2.86
C MET A 1 -2.32 -24.96 -3.50
N ASN A 2 -2.75 -24.03 -2.67
CA ASN A 2 -3.24 -22.76 -3.17
C ASN A 2 -2.07 -21.82 -3.39
N GLU A 3 -1.81 -21.51 -4.65
CA GLU A 3 -0.84 -20.48 -4.97
C GLU A 3 -1.41 -19.11 -4.65
N SER A 4 -0.57 -18.22 -4.10
CA SER A 4 -0.97 -16.84 -3.88
C SER A 4 -1.18 -16.12 -5.20
N ILE A 5 -2.14 -15.18 -5.24
CA ILE A 5 -2.33 -14.29 -6.39
C ILE A 5 -1.06 -13.48 -6.69
N LEU A 6 -0.16 -13.36 -5.70
CA LEU A 6 1.13 -12.66 -5.88
C LEU A 6 2.17 -13.50 -6.62
N ASP A 7 1.94 -14.79 -6.79
CA ASP A 7 2.95 -15.66 -7.40
C ASP A 7 3.37 -15.16 -8.79
N GLY A 8 4.68 -15.05 -9.00
CA GLY A 8 5.25 -14.54 -10.24
C GLY A 8 5.15 -13.04 -10.44
N LYS A 9 4.55 -12.31 -9.51
CA LYS A 9 4.40 -10.86 -9.64
C LYS A 9 5.70 -10.12 -9.36
N ARG A 10 5.83 -8.95 -9.96
CA ARG A 10 6.97 -8.06 -9.73
C ARG A 10 6.57 -6.90 -8.85
N ILE A 11 7.28 -6.75 -7.74
CA ILE A 11 6.96 -5.79 -6.69
C ILE A 11 8.16 -4.88 -6.47
N LEU A 12 7.93 -3.56 -6.47
CA LEU A 12 8.93 -2.60 -6.04
C LEU A 12 8.62 -2.15 -4.62
N THR A 13 9.62 -2.15 -3.76
CA THR A 13 9.49 -1.64 -2.39
C THR A 13 10.43 -0.45 -2.21
N VAL A 14 9.91 0.65 -1.66
CA VAL A 14 10.65 1.90 -1.49
C VAL A 14 10.52 2.41 -0.06
N ASP A 15 11.64 2.51 0.64
CA ASP A 15 11.71 3.02 2.00
C ASP A 15 13.16 3.43 2.26
N ASP A 16 13.38 4.54 2.97
CA ASP A 16 14.75 4.98 3.29
C ASP A 16 15.39 4.14 4.40
N GLU A 17 14.63 3.30 5.07
CA GLU A 17 15.12 2.37 6.08
C GLU A 17 15.37 0.99 5.45
N PRO A 18 16.65 0.59 5.24
CA PRO A 18 16.94 -0.71 4.61
C PRO A 18 16.34 -1.90 5.35
N GLU A 19 16.22 -1.82 6.68
CA GLU A 19 15.66 -2.88 7.50
C GLU A 19 14.20 -3.16 7.15
N ILE A 20 13.44 -2.12 6.82
CA ILE A 20 12.04 -2.26 6.40
C ILE A 20 11.97 -2.98 5.06
N LEU A 21 12.86 -2.65 4.13
CA LEU A 21 12.91 -3.32 2.83
C LEU A 21 13.26 -4.80 2.96
N GLU A 22 14.18 -5.13 3.87
CA GLU A 22 14.54 -6.52 4.14
C GLU A 22 13.37 -7.30 4.71
N LEU A 23 12.65 -6.72 5.67
CA LEU A 23 11.45 -7.35 6.26
C LEU A 23 10.34 -7.54 5.22
N LEU A 24 10.10 -6.55 4.39
CA LEU A 24 9.10 -6.66 3.31
C LEU A 24 9.46 -7.80 2.34
N GLU A 25 10.70 -7.82 1.90
CA GLU A 25 11.18 -8.87 0.98
C GLU A 25 11.05 -10.25 1.62
N GLU A 26 11.45 -10.40 2.86
CA GLU A 26 11.36 -11.65 3.59
C GLU A 26 9.91 -12.14 3.70
N GLU A 27 9.01 -11.28 4.15
CA GLU A 27 7.59 -11.61 4.26
C GLU A 27 6.99 -12.03 2.92
N ILE A 28 7.30 -11.28 1.88
CA ILE A 28 6.78 -11.57 0.53
C ILE A 28 7.32 -12.89 0.01
N LEU A 29 8.63 -13.11 0.11
CA LEU A 29 9.26 -14.30 -0.48
C LEU A 29 8.98 -15.58 0.31
N ILE A 30 8.74 -15.49 1.62
CA ILE A 30 8.27 -16.64 2.40
C ILE A 30 6.92 -17.12 1.88
N ALA A 31 5.99 -16.19 1.64
CA ALA A 31 4.66 -16.54 1.15
C ALA A 31 4.64 -16.87 -0.34
N CYS A 32 5.47 -16.19 -1.12
CA CYS A 32 5.47 -16.29 -2.60
C CYS A 32 6.91 -16.33 -3.11
N PRO A 33 7.56 -17.52 -3.10
CA PRO A 33 8.99 -17.60 -3.48
C PRO A 33 9.28 -17.18 -4.92
N ASN A 34 8.29 -17.20 -5.80
CA ASN A 34 8.46 -16.84 -7.21
C ASN A 34 8.22 -15.36 -7.50
N CYS A 35 7.90 -14.56 -6.47
CA CYS A 35 7.81 -13.11 -6.63
C CYS A 35 9.19 -12.51 -6.90
N LYS A 36 9.20 -11.44 -7.68
CA LYS A 36 10.41 -10.65 -7.91
C LYS A 36 10.28 -9.35 -7.15
N VAL A 37 11.18 -9.11 -6.20
CA VAL A 37 11.15 -7.93 -5.34
C VAL A 37 12.35 -7.05 -5.64
N ASP A 38 12.11 -5.84 -6.14
CA ASP A 38 13.13 -4.81 -6.29
C ASP A 38 13.01 -3.84 -5.12
N LYS A 39 14.15 -3.25 -4.71
CA LYS A 39 14.22 -2.36 -3.54
C LYS A 39 14.88 -1.05 -3.92
N ALA A 40 14.36 0.06 -3.37
CA ALA A 40 14.98 1.37 -3.52
C ALA A 40 14.94 2.11 -2.18
N THR A 41 16.07 2.72 -1.79
CA THR A 41 16.17 3.47 -0.53
C THR A 41 16.11 4.97 -0.75
N THR A 42 16.07 5.44 -2.00
CA THR A 42 16.07 6.87 -2.31
C THR A 42 15.00 7.18 -3.36
N TYR A 43 14.52 8.42 -3.33
CA TYR A 43 13.60 8.93 -4.34
C TYR A 43 14.18 8.76 -5.76
N LYS A 44 15.42 9.16 -5.94
CA LYS A 44 16.08 9.10 -7.26
C LYS A 44 16.10 7.69 -7.83
N ARG A 45 16.49 6.72 -7.01
CA ARG A 45 16.51 5.30 -7.45
C ARG A 45 15.13 4.79 -7.77
N ALA A 46 14.15 5.14 -6.94
CA ALA A 46 12.77 4.75 -7.17
C ALA A 46 12.23 5.30 -8.49
N VAL A 47 12.51 6.56 -8.80
CA VAL A 47 12.10 7.17 -10.09
C VAL A 47 12.69 6.38 -11.27
N ILE A 48 13.97 6.06 -11.21
CA ILE A 48 14.65 5.29 -12.28
C ILE A 48 13.94 3.96 -12.49
N LEU A 49 13.63 3.23 -11.41
CA LEU A 49 12.98 1.94 -11.50
C LEU A 49 11.53 2.07 -11.99
N LEU A 50 10.79 3.05 -11.50
CA LEU A 50 9.41 3.28 -11.94
C LEU A 50 9.30 3.64 -13.42
N GLU A 51 10.29 4.33 -13.96
CA GLU A 51 10.31 4.71 -15.37
C GLU A 51 10.81 3.62 -16.30
N SER A 52 11.65 2.70 -15.79
CA SER A 52 12.33 1.69 -16.63
C SER A 52 11.76 0.28 -16.52
N THR A 53 10.91 0.01 -15.53
CA THR A 53 10.45 -1.34 -15.23
C THR A 53 8.93 -1.35 -15.06
N ILE A 54 8.29 -2.44 -15.45
CA ILE A 54 6.85 -2.65 -15.25
C ILE A 54 6.65 -3.42 -13.95
N TYR A 55 5.87 -2.86 -13.03
CA TYR A 55 5.57 -3.46 -11.74
C TYR A 55 4.08 -3.78 -11.63
N ASP A 56 3.77 -4.88 -10.96
CA ASP A 56 2.40 -5.25 -10.61
C ASP A 56 1.95 -4.49 -9.36
N ILE A 57 2.86 -4.34 -8.39
CA ILE A 57 2.61 -3.59 -7.15
C ILE A 57 3.84 -2.75 -6.81
N VAL A 58 3.59 -1.55 -6.28
CA VAL A 58 4.63 -0.68 -5.75
C VAL A 58 4.27 -0.37 -4.30
N VAL A 59 5.18 -0.66 -3.37
CA VAL A 59 5.02 -0.35 -1.94
C VAL A 59 5.87 0.88 -1.64
N LEU A 60 5.23 1.95 -1.18
CA LEU A 60 5.88 3.24 -0.98
C LEU A 60 5.76 3.71 0.47
N ASP A 61 6.89 4.03 1.09
CA ASP A 61 6.92 4.78 2.34
C ASP A 61 6.48 6.22 2.06
N ILE A 62 5.66 6.79 2.94
CA ILE A 62 5.19 8.17 2.79
C ILE A 62 6.31 9.16 3.04
N MET A 63 7.08 8.96 4.12
CA MET A 63 8.13 9.88 4.55
C MET A 63 9.51 9.38 4.10
N GLY A 64 10.45 10.30 3.98
CA GLY A 64 11.86 9.95 3.69
C GLY A 64 12.18 9.77 2.21
N VAL A 65 11.24 9.34 1.39
CA VAL A 65 11.44 9.09 -0.05
C VAL A 65 10.47 9.87 -0.93
N ARG A 66 9.79 10.87 -0.39
CA ARG A 66 8.76 11.65 -1.09
C ARG A 66 7.66 10.75 -1.66
N GLY A 67 7.08 9.94 -0.76
CA GLY A 67 6.14 8.87 -1.15
C GLY A 67 4.95 9.33 -1.97
N PHE A 68 4.38 10.52 -1.70
CA PHE A 68 3.25 11.02 -2.49
C PHE A 68 3.64 11.41 -3.92
N ASP A 69 4.86 11.92 -4.12
CA ASP A 69 5.36 12.19 -5.47
C ASP A 69 5.58 10.88 -6.25
N LEU A 70 6.12 9.87 -5.59
CA LEU A 70 6.29 8.55 -6.19
C LEU A 70 4.94 7.87 -6.47
N LEU A 71 3.96 8.06 -5.58
CA LEU A 71 2.60 7.57 -5.80
C LEU A 71 2.02 8.15 -7.10
N ASN A 72 2.14 9.44 -7.29
CA ASN A 72 1.66 10.10 -8.50
C ASN A 72 2.30 9.51 -9.76
N LEU A 73 3.61 9.31 -9.73
CA LEU A 73 4.34 8.70 -10.85
C LEU A 73 3.89 7.26 -11.12
N ALA A 74 3.81 6.44 -10.07
CA ALA A 74 3.42 5.04 -10.20
C ALA A 74 1.98 4.89 -10.74
N VAL A 75 1.05 5.70 -10.24
CA VAL A 75 -0.33 5.69 -10.70
C VAL A 75 -0.41 6.15 -12.17
N SER A 76 0.40 7.13 -12.57
CA SER A 76 0.45 7.57 -13.97
C SER A 76 0.94 6.46 -14.92
N ARG A 77 1.68 5.49 -14.39
CA ARG A 77 2.11 4.30 -15.11
C ARG A 77 1.12 3.12 -14.98
N ASN A 78 -0.03 3.34 -14.37
CA ASN A 78 -1.06 2.32 -14.10
C ASN A 78 -0.58 1.20 -13.17
N PHE A 79 0.39 1.48 -12.33
CA PHE A 79 0.81 0.53 -11.31
C PHE A 79 -0.10 0.63 -10.09
N ARG A 80 -0.34 -0.50 -9.43
CA ARG A 80 -1.09 -0.54 -8.17
C ARG A 80 -0.15 -0.20 -7.03
N VAL A 81 -0.55 0.72 -6.16
CA VAL A 81 0.32 1.23 -5.11
C VAL A 81 -0.26 0.93 -3.73
N ALA A 82 0.60 0.40 -2.86
CA ALA A 82 0.34 0.27 -1.43
C ALA A 82 1.18 1.32 -0.70
N MET A 83 0.55 2.20 0.06
CA MET A 83 1.28 3.15 0.90
C MET A 83 1.63 2.49 2.23
N LEU A 84 2.84 2.72 2.69
CA LEU A 84 3.34 2.23 3.97
C LEU A 84 3.69 3.42 4.84
N THR A 85 3.30 3.40 6.10
CA THR A 85 3.48 4.57 6.95
C THR A 85 3.88 4.20 8.37
N ALA A 86 4.79 4.97 8.94
CA ALA A 86 5.16 4.87 10.33
C ALA A 86 4.07 5.50 11.22
N HIS A 87 4.33 5.54 12.50
CA HIS A 87 3.38 6.01 13.53
C HIS A 87 2.86 7.44 13.37
N ALA A 88 3.32 8.17 12.39
CA ALA A 88 2.81 9.52 12.10
C ALA A 88 1.52 9.49 11.29
N LEU A 89 0.71 8.50 11.47
CA LEU A 89 -0.58 8.38 10.82
C LEU A 89 -1.51 9.51 11.22
N ASN A 90 -2.11 10.14 10.21
CA ASN A 90 -3.22 11.06 10.45
C ASN A 90 -4.28 10.85 9.37
N PRO A 91 -5.53 11.23 9.68
CA PRO A 91 -6.62 11.04 8.73
C PRO A 91 -6.42 11.78 7.40
N GLN A 92 -5.70 12.90 7.42
CA GLN A 92 -5.44 13.69 6.22
C GLN A 92 -4.52 12.96 5.25
N ALA A 93 -3.47 12.29 5.77
CA ALA A 93 -2.59 11.47 4.94
C ALA A 93 -3.32 10.27 4.35
N LEU A 94 -4.18 9.63 5.14
CA LEU A 94 -5.03 8.54 4.69
C LEU A 94 -5.94 8.99 3.55
N LYS A 95 -6.62 10.12 3.72
CA LYS A 95 -7.49 10.71 2.72
C LYS A 95 -6.72 11.06 1.45
N LYS A 96 -5.54 11.65 1.60
CA LYS A 96 -4.69 12.01 0.46
C LYS A 96 -4.29 10.78 -0.35
N ALA A 97 -3.86 9.72 0.33
CA ALA A 97 -3.50 8.46 -0.33
C ALA A 97 -4.70 7.90 -1.11
N PHE A 98 -5.88 7.90 -0.50
CA PHE A 98 -7.10 7.46 -1.16
C PHE A 98 -7.40 8.32 -2.41
N GLU A 99 -7.42 9.64 -2.27
CA GLU A 99 -7.75 10.53 -3.39
C GLU A 99 -6.73 10.46 -4.53
N MET A 100 -5.46 10.18 -4.22
CA MET A 100 -4.41 10.02 -5.22
C MET A 100 -4.36 8.61 -5.83
N LYS A 101 -5.35 7.76 -5.51
CA LYS A 101 -5.52 6.44 -6.12
C LYS A 101 -4.56 5.37 -5.65
N ALA A 102 -3.96 5.53 -4.47
CA ALA A 102 -3.34 4.39 -3.80
C ALA A 102 -4.39 3.30 -3.56
N ARG A 103 -3.98 2.05 -3.56
CA ARG A 103 -4.89 0.92 -3.40
C ARG A 103 -5.03 0.47 -1.95
N THR A 104 -4.06 0.79 -1.11
CA THR A 104 -4.11 0.50 0.32
C THR A 104 -3.20 1.44 1.10
N TYR A 105 -3.32 1.41 2.41
CA TYR A 105 -2.61 2.28 3.33
C TYR A 105 -2.30 1.46 4.59
N LEU A 106 -1.06 1.01 4.71
CA LEU A 106 -0.68 0.03 5.71
C LEU A 106 0.26 0.64 6.75
N PRO A 107 -0.10 0.57 8.06
CA PRO A 107 0.83 0.96 9.11
C PRO A 107 2.03 0.02 9.17
N LYS A 108 3.22 0.57 9.42
CA LYS A 108 4.44 -0.25 9.57
C LYS A 108 4.33 -1.26 10.70
N GLU A 109 3.51 -0.98 11.72
CA GLU A 109 3.23 -1.93 12.81
C GLU A 109 2.55 -3.21 12.32
N LYS A 110 1.90 -3.17 11.16
CA LYS A 110 1.23 -4.32 10.54
C LYS A 110 2.05 -5.01 9.45
N LEU A 111 3.35 -4.72 9.40
CA LEU A 111 4.22 -5.22 8.33
C LEU A 111 4.29 -6.76 8.29
N GLY A 112 4.15 -7.44 9.42
CA GLY A 112 4.07 -8.89 9.47
C GLY A 112 2.81 -9.46 8.80
N GLU A 113 1.82 -8.62 8.49
CA GLU A 113 0.59 -9.00 7.81
C GLU A 113 0.54 -8.43 6.38
N VAL A 114 1.67 -8.00 5.84
CA VAL A 114 1.71 -7.29 4.55
C VAL A 114 1.18 -8.13 3.39
N VAL A 115 1.45 -9.42 3.38
CA VAL A 115 1.07 -10.29 2.25
C VAL A 115 -0.44 -10.31 2.01
N PRO A 116 -1.29 -10.55 3.03
CA PRO A 116 -2.74 -10.47 2.80
C PRO A 116 -3.21 -9.12 2.25
N PHE A 117 -2.58 -8.01 2.68
CA PHE A 117 -2.93 -6.69 2.15
C PHE A 117 -2.52 -6.52 0.70
N LEU A 118 -1.35 -7.02 0.31
CA LEU A 118 -0.91 -6.99 -1.08
C LEU A 118 -1.77 -7.90 -1.97
N GLU A 119 -2.19 -9.04 -1.45
CA GLU A 119 -3.12 -9.91 -2.16
C GLU A 119 -4.45 -9.20 -2.42
N ASP A 120 -4.96 -8.46 -1.44
CA ASP A 120 -6.18 -7.67 -1.61
C ASP A 120 -5.99 -6.57 -2.68
N VAL A 121 -4.83 -5.95 -2.74
CA VAL A 121 -4.50 -4.94 -3.78
C VAL A 121 -4.64 -5.54 -5.18
N MET A 122 -4.21 -6.78 -5.36
CA MET A 122 -4.32 -7.47 -6.65
C MET A 122 -5.71 -8.00 -6.94
N LYS A 123 -6.44 -8.39 -5.91
CA LYS A 123 -7.71 -9.10 -6.05
C LYS A 123 -8.91 -8.17 -6.21
N TYR A 124 -8.92 -7.04 -5.52
CA TYR A 124 -10.11 -6.17 -5.45
C TYR A 124 -9.95 -4.93 -6.31
N GLU A 125 -11.09 -4.44 -6.81
CA GLU A 125 -11.17 -3.13 -7.43
C GLU A 125 -10.94 -2.03 -6.39
N TYR A 126 -10.78 -0.80 -6.84
CA TYR A 126 -10.36 0.33 -6.01
C TYR A 126 -11.25 0.54 -4.77
N LEU A 127 -12.54 0.76 -4.96
CA LEU A 127 -13.43 1.04 -3.82
C LEU A 127 -13.68 -0.18 -2.94
N PRO A 128 -13.99 -1.38 -3.49
CA PRO A 128 -14.11 -2.56 -2.66
C PRO A 128 -12.83 -2.90 -1.88
N GLY A 129 -11.67 -2.67 -2.48
CA GLY A 129 -10.39 -2.87 -1.80
C GLY A 129 -10.23 -1.96 -0.59
N TRP A 130 -10.55 -0.67 -0.74
CA TRP A 130 -10.49 0.27 0.38
C TRP A 130 -11.51 -0.06 1.47
N LYS A 131 -12.71 -0.47 1.09
CA LYS A 131 -13.71 -0.92 2.07
C LYS A 131 -13.17 -2.08 2.89
N ARG A 132 -12.57 -3.07 2.25
CA ARG A 132 -11.99 -4.21 2.93
C ARG A 132 -10.84 -3.79 3.86
N LEU A 133 -10.00 -2.84 3.44
CA LEU A 133 -8.94 -2.29 4.28
C LEU A 133 -9.52 -1.69 5.57
N PHE A 134 -10.54 -0.86 5.44
CA PHE A 134 -11.18 -0.25 6.61
C PHE A 134 -11.84 -1.30 7.51
N GLU A 135 -12.46 -2.31 6.96
CA GLU A 135 -13.01 -3.41 7.76
C GLU A 135 -11.92 -4.12 8.57
N LYS A 136 -10.76 -4.34 7.97
CA LYS A 136 -9.64 -5.00 8.65
C LYS A 136 -8.96 -4.12 9.68
N LEU A 137 -8.83 -2.81 9.42
CA LEU A 137 -8.01 -1.90 10.21
C LEU A 137 -8.79 -0.83 10.98
N LYS A 138 -10.12 -0.88 10.95
CA LYS A 138 -10.93 0.13 11.63
C LYS A 138 -10.56 0.29 13.09
N GLY A 139 -10.44 -0.80 13.82
CA GLY A 139 -10.06 -0.77 15.23
C GLY A 139 -8.69 -0.15 15.46
N PHE A 140 -7.74 -0.43 14.56
CA PHE A 140 -6.42 0.18 14.63
C PHE A 140 -6.50 1.69 14.39
N PHE A 141 -7.20 2.12 13.36
CA PHE A 141 -7.37 3.54 13.05
C PHE A 141 -8.13 4.27 14.16
N ASP A 142 -9.17 3.66 14.70
CA ASP A 142 -9.95 4.24 15.81
C ASP A 142 -9.08 4.48 17.05
N SER A 143 -8.09 3.60 17.28
CA SER A 143 -7.19 3.74 18.43
C SER A 143 -6.10 4.79 18.22
N ARG A 144 -5.82 5.19 16.99
CA ARG A 144 -4.73 6.11 16.64
C ARG A 144 -5.20 7.50 16.22
N PHE A 145 -6.43 7.58 15.71
CA PHE A 145 -7.01 8.83 15.21
C PHE A 145 -7.98 9.40 16.24
N GLU A 146 -8.30 10.68 16.09
CA GLU A 146 -9.33 11.33 16.91
C GLU A 146 -10.71 10.74 16.65
N SER A 147 -11.61 10.91 17.61
CA SER A 147 -13.01 10.53 17.47
C SER A 147 -13.61 11.08 16.17
N ASP A 148 -14.43 10.26 15.51
CA ASP A 148 -15.11 10.65 14.27
C ASP A 148 -14.17 11.00 13.11
N TRP A 149 -12.95 10.45 13.11
CA TRP A 149 -11.99 10.69 12.03
C TRP A 149 -12.55 10.36 10.65
N ASP A 150 -13.34 9.29 10.57
CA ASP A 150 -13.95 8.85 9.31
C ASP A 150 -15.00 9.85 8.80
N LYS A 151 -15.76 10.46 9.72
CA LYS A 151 -16.72 11.51 9.36
C LYS A 151 -16.01 12.81 8.99
N LYS A 152 -14.97 13.18 9.74
CA LYS A 152 -14.20 14.41 9.48
C LYS A 152 -13.49 14.40 8.14
N THR A 153 -13.04 13.24 7.67
CA THR A 153 -12.40 13.11 6.36
C THR A 153 -13.39 13.05 5.21
N GLY A 154 -14.67 12.80 5.50
CA GLY A 154 -15.68 12.63 4.46
C GLY A 154 -15.59 11.29 3.74
N LEU A 155 -14.80 10.35 4.26
CA LEU A 155 -14.65 9.02 3.65
C LEU A 155 -15.81 8.12 4.08
N ASN A 156 -16.77 7.95 3.19
CA ASN A 156 -17.98 7.15 3.46
C ASN A 156 -17.76 5.69 3.00
N TRP A 157 -16.76 5.05 3.59
CA TRP A 157 -16.28 3.74 3.14
C TRP A 157 -17.31 2.62 3.28
N ARG A 158 -18.27 2.77 4.18
CA ARG A 158 -19.33 1.76 4.39
C ARG A 158 -20.21 1.59 3.17
N GLU A 159 -20.29 2.59 2.32
CA GLU A 159 -21.07 2.57 1.09
C GLU A 159 -20.30 2.02 -0.12
N TRP A 160 -18.98 1.93 0.01
CA TRP A 160 -18.13 1.50 -1.10
C TRP A 160 -18.32 0.00 -1.38
N GLY A 161 -18.49 -0.51 -2.39
CA GLY A 161 -18.74 -1.92 -2.70
C GLY A 161 -20.21 -2.28 -2.85
N LYS A 162 -21.13 -1.37 -2.47
CA LYS A 162 -22.55 -1.56 -2.73
C LYS A 162 -22.94 -1.08 -4.13
N VAL A 163 -22.09 -0.31 -4.76
CA VAL A 163 -22.35 0.39 -6.03
C VAL A 163 -21.83 -0.35 -7.24
N CYS A 164 -21.05 -1.40 -7.04
CA CYS A 164 -20.50 -2.21 -8.14
C CYS A 164 -21.43 -3.36 -8.48
N LEU A 165 -22.54 -3.05 -9.06
CA LEU A 165 -23.45 -4.04 -9.58
C LEU A 165 -23.35 -4.10 -11.10
#